data_16ed016514ae729be810c483d7950a5c
#
_entry.id   16ed016514ae729be810c483d7950a5c
#
_cell.length_a   1.000
_cell.length_b   1.000
_cell.length_c   1.000
_cell.angle_alpha   90.00
_cell.angle_beta   90.00
_cell.angle_gamma   90.00
#
_symmetry.space_group_name_H-M   'P 1'
#
loop_
_entity.id
_entity.type
_entity.pdbx_description
1 polymer ?
#
loop_
_entity_poly.entity_id
_entity_poly.type
_entity_poly.pdbx_seq_one_letter_code
_entity_poly.pdbx_strand_id
1 'polypeptide(L)'
;DEVTQGKVSGSTNAGLIKGDVNVGGIAGSMAIEFDFDPEDDVTKIGEESFNFRYRTRSVLRECTNTGEINAKKNYVGGIVGREDLGSVIDCINDSAVSSDSGSYCGGIAGASYSTIRGSWSRSAVSSATYCGGIAGYGYTLIGNGAIVKFDDSDIDIEEFYGAICGDADGDGAMKDNFYVKGNYGGVDGVGYE
;
A
#
# COMPACT_ATOMS: atom_id res chain seq x y z
N ASP A 1 -23.67 -15.44 -3.66
CA ASP A 1 -22.34 -14.85 -3.87
C ASP A 1 -22.54 -13.39 -4.31
N GLU A 2 -22.36 -12.44 -3.43
CA GLU A 2 -22.32 -11.04 -3.82
C GLU A 2 -20.96 -10.73 -4.47
N VAL A 3 -21.00 -10.15 -5.66
CA VAL A 3 -19.82 -9.67 -6.38
C VAL A 3 -19.79 -8.16 -6.23
N THR A 4 -18.96 -7.65 -5.32
CA THR A 4 -18.70 -6.23 -5.24
C THR A 4 -17.65 -5.84 -6.28
N GLN A 5 -17.90 -4.75 -7.02
CA GLN A 5 -16.99 -4.25 -8.03
C GLN A 5 -16.72 -2.78 -7.75
N GLY A 6 -15.45 -2.47 -7.47
CA GLY A 6 -14.95 -1.10 -7.42
C GLY A 6 -13.81 -0.96 -8.42
N LYS A 7 -13.92 -0.04 -9.38
CA LYS A 7 -12.88 0.19 -10.36
C LYS A 7 -12.57 1.68 -10.49
N VAL A 8 -11.30 2.01 -10.30
CA VAL A 8 -10.74 3.32 -10.68
C VAL A 8 -9.65 3.08 -11.70
N SER A 9 -9.72 3.75 -12.84
CA SER A 9 -8.70 3.61 -13.88
C SER A 9 -8.38 4.94 -14.56
N GLY A 10 -7.11 5.10 -14.96
CA GLY A 10 -6.64 6.27 -15.70
C GLY A 10 -6.76 7.60 -14.92
N SER A 11 -6.87 7.53 -13.60
CA SER A 11 -7.04 8.70 -12.75
C SER A 11 -5.70 9.30 -12.35
N THR A 12 -5.63 10.61 -12.21
CA THR A 12 -4.40 11.32 -11.82
C THR A 12 -4.67 12.24 -10.64
N ASN A 13 -3.78 12.14 -9.63
CA ASN A 13 -3.65 13.15 -8.59
C ASN A 13 -2.41 13.98 -8.82
N ALA A 14 -2.55 15.29 -8.77
CA ALA A 14 -1.43 16.25 -8.80
C ALA A 14 -1.45 17.19 -7.59
N GLY A 15 -2.41 17.03 -6.69
CA GLY A 15 -2.58 17.86 -5.50
C GLY A 15 -1.93 17.25 -4.27
N LEU A 16 -1.51 18.09 -3.33
CA LEU A 16 -1.10 17.67 -2.01
C LEU A 16 -2.27 17.03 -1.27
N ILE A 17 -2.07 15.82 -0.76
CA ILE A 17 -3.05 15.15 0.11
C ILE A 17 -2.49 15.07 1.52
N LYS A 18 -3.31 15.46 2.49
CA LYS A 18 -3.02 15.31 3.91
C LYS A 18 -4.15 14.56 4.60
N GLY A 19 -3.79 13.59 5.42
CA GLY A 19 -4.77 12.78 6.16
C GLY A 19 -4.24 12.28 7.49
N ASP A 20 -5.01 11.44 8.15
CA ASP A 20 -4.66 10.89 9.46
C ASP A 20 -4.17 9.44 9.30
N VAL A 21 -5.02 8.55 8.78
CA VAL A 21 -4.80 7.11 8.59
C VAL A 21 -5.33 6.70 7.22
N ASN A 22 -4.75 5.66 6.62
CA ASN A 22 -5.15 5.14 5.32
C ASN A 22 -5.16 6.23 4.23
N VAL A 23 -4.02 6.84 3.99
CA VAL A 23 -3.89 7.96 3.06
C VAL A 23 -3.24 7.51 1.75
N GLY A 24 -3.90 7.75 0.64
CA GLY A 24 -3.37 7.43 -0.69
C GLY A 24 -3.71 8.51 -1.70
N GLY A 25 -2.90 8.61 -2.74
CA GLY A 25 -3.06 9.60 -3.80
C GLY A 25 -4.32 9.39 -4.65
N ILE A 26 -4.82 8.17 -4.74
CA ILE A 26 -6.02 7.79 -5.51
C ILE A 26 -7.10 7.21 -4.59
N ALA A 27 -6.73 6.35 -3.64
CA ALA A 27 -7.67 5.75 -2.71
C ALA A 27 -7.07 5.68 -1.30
N GLY A 28 -7.85 6.00 -0.29
CA GLY A 28 -7.45 5.80 1.10
C GLY A 28 -7.41 4.32 1.46
N SER A 29 -8.45 3.57 1.09
CA SER A 29 -8.58 2.15 1.38
C SER A 29 -9.28 1.39 0.26
N MET A 30 -8.86 0.14 0.04
CA MET A 30 -9.53 -0.87 -0.78
C MET A 30 -9.96 -2.01 0.14
N ALA A 31 -11.13 -1.91 0.69
CA ALA A 31 -11.68 -2.86 1.66
C ALA A 31 -13.16 -3.12 1.38
N ILE A 32 -13.68 -4.19 1.96
CA ILE A 32 -15.13 -4.36 2.08
C ILE A 32 -15.56 -3.50 3.26
N GLU A 33 -16.41 -2.53 3.01
CA GLU A 33 -17.09 -1.81 4.06
C GLU A 33 -18.27 -2.67 4.53
N PHE A 34 -18.21 -3.11 5.77
CA PHE A 34 -19.36 -3.67 6.44
C PHE A 34 -20.11 -2.50 7.07
N ASP A 35 -21.24 -2.17 6.51
CA ASP A 35 -22.20 -1.31 7.18
C ASP A 35 -22.82 -2.12 8.34
N PHE A 36 -22.14 -2.10 9.46
CA PHE A 36 -22.59 -2.76 10.67
C PHE A 36 -23.59 -1.83 11.35
N ASP A 37 -24.87 -2.10 11.20
CA ASP A 37 -25.88 -1.54 12.11
C ASP A 37 -25.88 -2.37 13.42
N PRO A 38 -25.33 -1.82 14.53
CA PRO A 38 -25.21 -2.59 15.76
C PRO A 38 -26.57 -2.96 16.36
N GLU A 39 -27.65 -2.28 15.98
CA GLU A 39 -29.00 -2.54 16.50
C GLU A 39 -29.69 -3.66 15.73
N ASP A 40 -29.49 -3.73 14.40
CA ASP A 40 -30.16 -4.73 13.57
C ASP A 40 -29.32 -6.00 13.36
N ASP A 41 -28.00 -5.89 13.31
CA ASP A 41 -27.14 -7.02 12.92
C ASP A 41 -26.72 -7.90 14.09
N VAL A 42 -26.69 -7.38 15.32
CA VAL A 42 -26.38 -8.19 16.53
C VAL A 42 -27.43 -9.28 16.79
N THR A 43 -28.66 -9.06 16.39
CA THR A 43 -29.74 -10.05 16.55
C THR A 43 -29.68 -11.18 15.51
N LYS A 44 -29.00 -10.99 14.39
CA LYS A 44 -28.88 -11.97 13.30
C LYS A 44 -27.64 -12.87 13.42
N ILE A 45 -26.66 -12.50 14.23
CA ILE A 45 -25.39 -13.22 14.39
C ILE A 45 -25.55 -14.59 15.09
N GLY A 46 -26.68 -14.85 15.75
CA GLY A 46 -26.88 -16.07 16.55
C GLY A 46 -27.23 -17.34 15.78
N GLU A 47 -27.64 -17.29 14.52
CA GLU A 47 -28.25 -18.42 13.83
C GLU A 47 -27.65 -18.81 12.48
N GLU A 48 -26.70 -18.08 11.92
CA GLU A 48 -26.13 -18.39 10.61
C GLU A 48 -24.62 -18.61 10.63
N SER A 49 -24.19 -19.73 10.09
CA SER A 49 -22.79 -20.04 9.83
C SER A 49 -22.29 -19.15 8.69
N PHE A 50 -21.48 -18.15 9.00
CA PHE A 50 -20.90 -17.23 8.04
C PHE A 50 -19.83 -17.92 7.18
N ASN A 51 -20.21 -18.45 6.05
CA ASN A 51 -19.31 -18.94 5.02
C ASN A 51 -19.33 -17.99 3.82
N PHE A 52 -18.88 -16.75 4.02
CA PHE A 52 -18.82 -15.75 2.98
C PHE A 52 -17.58 -15.94 2.13
N ARG A 53 -17.74 -16.36 0.90
CA ARG A 53 -16.71 -16.21 -0.15
C ARG A 53 -16.99 -14.94 -0.92
N TYR A 54 -16.35 -13.84 -0.51
CA TYR A 54 -16.39 -12.62 -1.29
C TYR A 54 -15.43 -12.75 -2.48
N ARG A 55 -15.95 -12.64 -3.69
CA ARG A 55 -15.16 -12.39 -4.88
C ARG A 55 -15.20 -10.90 -5.16
N THR A 56 -14.24 -10.16 -4.62
CA THR A 56 -14.15 -8.76 -4.98
C THR A 56 -13.31 -8.59 -6.24
N ARG A 57 -13.74 -7.67 -7.11
CA ARG A 57 -13.03 -7.24 -8.30
C ARG A 57 -12.63 -5.77 -8.19
N SER A 58 -12.28 -5.32 -7.01
CA SER A 58 -11.77 -3.97 -6.81
C SER A 58 -10.42 -3.83 -7.50
N VAL A 59 -10.29 -2.81 -8.34
CA VAL A 59 -9.07 -2.57 -9.11
C VAL A 59 -8.76 -1.08 -9.18
N LEU A 60 -7.52 -0.73 -8.82
CA LEU A 60 -6.89 0.53 -9.20
C LEU A 60 -5.95 0.23 -10.36
N ARG A 61 -6.17 0.85 -11.51
CA ARG A 61 -5.40 0.55 -12.71
C ARG A 61 -5.00 1.80 -13.49
N GLU A 62 -3.75 1.82 -13.96
CA GLU A 62 -3.23 2.90 -14.80
C GLU A 62 -3.42 4.29 -14.18
N CYS A 63 -3.36 4.35 -12.83
CA CYS A 63 -3.50 5.59 -12.09
C CYS A 63 -2.14 6.21 -11.82
N THR A 64 -2.09 7.53 -11.76
CA THR A 64 -0.83 8.26 -11.56
C THR A 64 -0.96 9.25 -10.41
N ASN A 65 0.02 9.25 -9.53
CA ASN A 65 0.17 10.29 -8.51
C ASN A 65 1.46 11.08 -8.74
N THR A 66 1.32 12.40 -8.79
CA THR A 66 2.42 13.36 -8.83
C THR A 66 2.35 14.39 -7.70
N GLY A 67 1.31 14.29 -6.87
CA GLY A 67 1.10 15.14 -5.70
C GLY A 67 1.70 14.51 -4.45
N GLU A 68 2.25 15.33 -3.57
CA GLU A 68 2.81 14.90 -2.29
C GLU A 68 1.75 14.31 -1.36
N ILE A 69 2.07 13.22 -0.68
CA ILE A 69 1.16 12.50 0.22
C ILE A 69 1.72 12.52 1.63
N ASN A 70 0.99 13.10 2.57
CA ASN A 70 1.38 13.19 3.97
C ASN A 70 0.29 12.63 4.88
N ALA A 71 0.65 11.69 5.74
CA ALA A 71 -0.21 11.17 6.79
C ALA A 71 0.34 11.50 8.17
N LYS A 72 -0.53 11.51 9.17
CA LYS A 72 -0.09 11.64 10.57
C LYS A 72 0.28 10.29 11.17
N LYS A 73 -0.38 9.22 10.71
CA LYS A 73 -0.30 7.87 11.28
C LYS A 73 -0.12 6.81 10.18
N ASN A 74 -0.60 5.58 10.46
CA ASN A 74 -0.31 4.38 9.69
C ASN A 74 -0.95 4.36 8.29
N TYR A 75 -0.36 3.58 7.41
CA TYR A 75 -0.82 3.20 6.08
C TYR A 75 -0.90 4.38 5.12
N VAL A 76 0.27 4.78 4.65
CA VAL A 76 0.36 5.84 3.65
C VAL A 76 1.05 5.34 2.38
N GLY A 77 0.42 5.58 1.22
CA GLY A 77 0.95 5.17 -0.08
C GLY A 77 0.70 6.21 -1.16
N GLY A 78 1.56 6.22 -2.16
CA GLY A 78 1.43 7.15 -3.28
C GLY A 78 0.16 6.92 -4.11
N ILE A 79 -0.37 5.70 -4.14
CA ILE A 79 -1.60 5.33 -4.85
C ILE A 79 -2.70 4.94 -3.87
N VAL A 80 -2.42 4.02 -2.94
CA VAL A 80 -3.40 3.53 -1.97
C VAL A 80 -2.80 3.50 -0.57
N GLY A 81 -3.54 3.95 0.43
CA GLY A 81 -3.11 3.85 1.82
C GLY A 81 -3.08 2.39 2.29
N ARG A 82 -4.21 1.69 2.18
CA ARG A 82 -4.36 0.29 2.59
C ARG A 82 -5.17 -0.50 1.57
N GLU A 83 -4.61 -1.63 1.12
CA GLU A 83 -5.26 -2.58 0.23
C GLU A 83 -5.51 -3.90 0.97
N ASP A 84 -6.74 -4.13 1.44
CA ASP A 84 -7.13 -5.39 2.08
C ASP A 84 -7.55 -6.44 1.04
N LEU A 85 -7.95 -5.99 -0.16
CA LEU A 85 -8.41 -6.85 -1.23
C LEU A 85 -8.36 -6.13 -2.58
N GLY A 86 -8.40 -6.90 -3.64
CA GLY A 86 -8.43 -6.38 -4.99
C GLY A 86 -7.08 -6.43 -5.70
N SER A 87 -6.77 -5.43 -6.49
CA SER A 87 -5.46 -5.34 -7.15
C SER A 87 -5.10 -3.91 -7.54
N VAL A 88 -3.84 -3.56 -7.36
CA VAL A 88 -3.23 -2.34 -7.89
C VAL A 88 -2.37 -2.70 -9.08
N ILE A 89 -2.71 -2.19 -10.27
CA ILE A 89 -2.11 -2.64 -11.53
C ILE A 89 -1.64 -1.45 -12.35
N ASP A 90 -0.39 -1.52 -12.84
CA ASP A 90 0.17 -0.56 -13.79
C ASP A 90 0.03 0.91 -13.32
N CYS A 91 0.13 1.15 -12.01
CA CYS A 91 0.03 2.47 -11.40
C CYS A 91 1.42 3.11 -11.23
N ILE A 92 1.46 4.44 -11.22
CA ILE A 92 2.70 5.21 -11.12
C ILE A 92 2.60 6.21 -9.99
N ASN A 93 3.61 6.21 -9.11
CA ASN A 93 3.83 7.31 -8.17
C ASN A 93 5.16 8.02 -8.48
N ASP A 94 5.10 9.30 -8.71
CA ASP A 94 6.25 10.18 -8.95
C ASP A 94 6.24 11.36 -7.97
N SER A 95 6.12 11.05 -6.67
CA SER A 95 6.10 12.07 -5.62
C SER A 95 6.48 11.49 -4.26
N ALA A 96 6.76 12.37 -3.30
CA ALA A 96 7.07 12.00 -1.93
C ALA A 96 5.85 11.46 -1.18
N VAL A 97 6.11 10.49 -0.31
CA VAL A 97 5.12 9.87 0.57
C VAL A 97 5.68 9.83 1.98
N SER A 98 4.99 10.43 2.93
CA SER A 98 5.47 10.51 4.31
C SER A 98 4.40 10.27 5.36
N SER A 99 4.84 9.77 6.52
CA SER A 99 4.04 9.71 7.74
C SER A 99 4.80 10.34 8.90
N ASP A 100 4.13 11.20 9.68
CA ASP A 100 4.77 11.91 10.79
C ASP A 100 5.17 10.95 11.93
N SER A 101 4.33 9.96 12.24
CA SER A 101 4.55 9.07 13.39
C SER A 101 3.98 7.64 13.20
N GLY A 102 3.57 7.32 11.98
CA GLY A 102 2.97 6.03 11.68
C GLY A 102 3.95 5.02 11.10
N SER A 103 3.46 3.81 10.95
CA SER A 103 4.14 2.69 10.28
C SER A 103 3.51 2.44 8.91
N TYR A 104 4.21 1.68 8.07
CA TYR A 104 3.76 1.23 6.76
C TYR A 104 3.58 2.37 5.75
N CYS A 105 4.72 2.82 5.25
CA CYS A 105 4.80 3.83 4.20
C CYS A 105 5.38 3.22 2.92
N GLY A 106 4.69 3.38 1.81
CA GLY A 106 5.15 2.84 0.54
C GLY A 106 4.93 3.77 -0.65
N GLY A 107 5.80 3.65 -1.62
CA GLY A 107 5.70 4.46 -2.82
C GLY A 107 4.41 4.24 -3.61
N ILE A 108 3.83 3.04 -3.57
CA ILE A 108 2.54 2.68 -4.17
C ILE A 108 1.49 2.45 -3.09
N ALA A 109 1.75 1.58 -2.12
CA ALA A 109 0.81 1.25 -1.05
C ALA A 109 1.45 1.37 0.33
N GLY A 110 0.73 1.89 1.32
CA GLY A 110 1.16 1.79 2.71
C GLY A 110 1.23 0.34 3.16
N ALA A 111 0.13 -0.38 3.03
CA ALA A 111 0.08 -1.83 3.19
C ALA A 111 -0.79 -2.47 2.10
N SER A 112 -0.33 -3.61 1.58
CA SER A 112 -1.08 -4.43 0.63
C SER A 112 -1.17 -5.87 1.14
N TYR A 113 -2.37 -6.28 1.50
CA TYR A 113 -2.72 -7.67 1.84
C TYR A 113 -3.23 -8.44 0.61
N SER A 114 -3.01 -7.91 -0.58
CA SER A 114 -3.46 -8.45 -1.84
C SER A 114 -2.37 -8.36 -2.92
N THR A 115 -2.66 -7.83 -4.10
CA THR A 115 -1.73 -7.89 -5.24
C THR A 115 -1.41 -6.52 -5.82
N ILE A 116 -0.13 -6.16 -5.84
CA ILE A 116 0.38 -5.03 -6.62
C ILE A 116 1.24 -5.59 -7.77
N ARG A 117 0.95 -5.19 -9.00
CA ARG A 117 1.73 -5.64 -10.15
C ARG A 117 1.95 -4.57 -11.21
N GLY A 118 3.11 -4.65 -11.88
CA GLY A 118 3.46 -3.76 -12.98
C GLY A 118 3.54 -2.28 -12.62
N SER A 119 3.51 -1.96 -11.32
CA SER A 119 3.47 -0.58 -10.83
C SER A 119 4.87 -0.03 -10.61
N TRP A 120 5.00 1.30 -10.74
CA TRP A 120 6.28 1.99 -10.63
C TRP A 120 6.22 3.12 -9.63
N SER A 121 7.27 3.24 -8.82
CA SER A 121 7.44 4.35 -7.90
C SER A 121 8.80 5.00 -8.05
N ARG A 122 8.79 6.34 -8.14
CA ARG A 122 9.97 7.18 -7.95
C ARG A 122 9.66 8.16 -6.81
N SER A 123 10.07 7.82 -5.60
CA SER A 123 9.60 8.52 -4.41
C SER A 123 10.68 8.68 -3.34
N ALA A 124 10.57 9.74 -2.57
CA ALA A 124 11.10 9.80 -1.22
C ALA A 124 10.03 9.21 -0.28
N VAL A 125 10.42 8.27 0.57
CA VAL A 125 9.52 7.57 1.48
C VAL A 125 10.04 7.72 2.91
N SER A 126 9.16 8.10 3.83
CA SER A 126 9.54 8.32 5.23
C SER A 126 8.41 7.94 6.19
N SER A 127 8.73 7.14 7.21
CA SER A 127 7.84 6.84 8.36
C SER A 127 8.65 6.31 9.55
N ALA A 128 7.99 6.07 10.67
CA ALA A 128 8.64 5.53 11.87
C ALA A 128 9.16 4.09 11.68
N THR A 129 8.44 3.24 10.94
CA THR A 129 8.84 1.86 10.64
C THR A 129 8.25 1.40 9.31
N TYR A 130 8.80 0.35 8.71
CA TYR A 130 8.32 -0.35 7.51
C TYR A 130 8.10 0.56 6.32
N CYS A 131 9.20 1.00 5.74
CA CYS A 131 9.22 1.79 4.51
C CYS A 131 9.61 0.93 3.30
N GLY A 132 8.85 1.04 2.22
CA GLY A 132 9.17 0.34 0.98
C GLY A 132 9.03 1.24 -0.25
N GLY A 133 9.86 0.99 -1.25
CA GLY A 133 9.75 1.70 -2.53
C GLY A 133 8.43 1.43 -3.25
N ILE A 134 7.84 0.26 -3.05
CA ILE A 134 6.51 -0.12 -3.54
C ILE A 134 5.52 -0.18 -2.39
N ALA A 135 5.78 -0.96 -1.34
CA ALA A 135 4.86 -1.12 -0.22
C ALA A 135 5.58 -1.10 1.12
N GLY A 136 4.99 -0.48 2.14
CA GLY A 136 5.46 -0.61 3.52
C GLY A 136 5.29 -2.04 4.03
N TYR A 137 4.13 -2.66 3.77
CA TYR A 137 3.85 -4.09 3.94
C TYR A 137 3.31 -4.67 2.64
N GLY A 138 3.78 -5.87 2.23
CA GLY A 138 3.36 -6.50 0.99
C GLY A 138 3.11 -7.99 1.08
N TYR A 139 1.97 -8.44 0.51
CA TYR A 139 1.64 -9.85 0.36
C TYR A 139 2.09 -10.37 -1.01
N THR A 140 1.59 -9.81 -2.10
CA THR A 140 1.98 -10.24 -3.46
C THR A 140 2.41 -9.05 -4.30
N LEU A 141 3.71 -8.95 -4.59
CA LEU A 141 4.31 -7.89 -5.38
C LEU A 141 5.00 -8.50 -6.61
N ILE A 142 4.50 -8.22 -7.82
CA ILE A 142 4.99 -8.86 -9.05
C ILE A 142 5.31 -7.84 -10.14
N GLY A 143 6.54 -7.85 -10.64
CA GLY A 143 6.94 -7.04 -11.79
C GLY A 143 6.92 -5.53 -11.53
N ASN A 144 7.06 -5.11 -10.28
CA ASN A 144 7.06 -3.70 -9.90
C ASN A 144 8.45 -3.11 -9.97
N GLY A 145 8.55 -1.79 -10.13
CA GLY A 145 9.81 -1.09 -10.17
C GLY A 145 9.88 0.07 -9.18
N ALA A 146 11.00 0.21 -8.48
CA ALA A 146 11.21 1.28 -7.52
C ALA A 146 12.54 2.03 -7.72
N ILE A 147 12.46 3.36 -7.66
CA ILE A 147 13.58 4.26 -7.41
C ILE A 147 13.21 5.00 -6.13
N VAL A 148 13.75 4.56 -5.01
CA VAL A 148 13.36 5.09 -3.70
C VAL A 148 14.51 5.83 -3.04
N LYS A 149 14.16 6.90 -2.32
CA LYS A 149 15.01 7.56 -1.35
C LYS A 149 14.35 7.48 0.02
N PHE A 150 15.06 6.97 1.00
CA PHE A 150 14.62 7.03 2.39
C PHE A 150 15.20 8.28 3.05
N ASP A 151 14.36 8.98 3.80
CA ASP A 151 14.73 10.23 4.47
C ASP A 151 14.66 10.00 5.98
N ASP A 152 15.58 9.16 6.46
CA ASP A 152 15.77 9.01 7.90
C ASP A 152 17.20 8.63 8.23
N SER A 153 17.84 9.46 9.04
CA SER A 153 19.23 9.25 9.49
C SER A 153 19.31 8.52 10.84
N ASP A 154 18.19 8.27 11.50
CA ASP A 154 18.15 7.81 12.90
C ASP A 154 17.54 6.40 13.09
N ILE A 155 17.03 5.77 12.03
CA ILE A 155 16.43 4.42 12.08
C ILE A 155 17.42 3.39 11.54
N ASP A 156 17.37 2.19 12.07
CA ASP A 156 18.09 1.04 11.54
C ASP A 156 17.49 0.64 10.18
N ILE A 157 18.04 1.26 9.13
CA ILE A 157 17.57 1.12 7.75
C ILE A 157 17.62 -0.33 7.27
N GLU A 158 18.50 -1.16 7.86
CA GLU A 158 18.66 -2.54 7.43
C GLU A 158 17.47 -3.44 7.85
N GLU A 159 16.76 -3.07 8.92
CA GLU A 159 15.69 -3.91 9.49
C GLU A 159 14.29 -3.55 8.98
N PHE A 160 14.01 -2.28 8.71
CA PHE A 160 12.65 -1.81 8.46
C PHE A 160 12.43 -1.18 7.08
N TYR A 161 13.48 -1.07 6.28
CA TYR A 161 13.46 -0.36 5.01
C TYR A 161 13.88 -1.28 3.87
N GLY A 162 13.00 -1.50 2.92
CA GLY A 162 13.26 -2.29 1.72
C GLY A 162 13.11 -1.47 0.44
N ALA A 163 13.97 -1.66 -0.52
CA ALA A 163 13.88 -0.96 -1.80
C ALA A 163 12.58 -1.27 -2.55
N ILE A 164 11.99 -2.43 -2.31
CA ILE A 164 10.67 -2.86 -2.82
C ILE A 164 9.65 -2.86 -1.69
N CYS A 165 9.91 -3.56 -0.58
CA CYS A 165 8.97 -3.76 0.49
C CYS A 165 9.63 -3.63 1.86
N GLY A 166 9.03 -2.88 2.78
CA GLY A 166 9.54 -2.74 4.14
C GLY A 166 9.39 -4.00 4.95
N ASP A 167 8.24 -4.68 4.83
CA ASP A 167 7.88 -5.91 5.52
C ASP A 167 7.11 -6.81 4.56
N ALA A 168 7.53 -8.06 4.40
CA ALA A 168 6.93 -9.01 3.47
C ALA A 168 6.22 -10.14 4.22
N ASP A 169 5.02 -10.49 3.76
CA ASP A 169 4.31 -11.67 4.25
C ASP A 169 5.00 -12.95 3.76
N GLY A 170 5.37 -13.84 4.67
CA GLY A 170 6.05 -15.09 4.34
C GLY A 170 5.24 -16.07 3.47
N ASP A 171 3.90 -15.93 3.45
CA ASP A 171 3.00 -16.71 2.60
C ASP A 171 2.73 -16.03 1.23
N GLY A 172 3.25 -14.82 1.04
CA GLY A 172 3.07 -14.03 -0.17
C GLY A 172 4.09 -14.33 -1.28
N ALA A 173 4.05 -13.57 -2.36
CA ALA A 173 4.94 -13.71 -3.50
C ALA A 173 5.65 -12.40 -3.86
N MET A 174 6.97 -12.37 -3.70
CA MET A 174 7.85 -11.29 -4.17
C MET A 174 8.56 -11.77 -5.44
N LYS A 175 8.09 -11.33 -6.63
CA LYS A 175 8.59 -11.88 -7.88
C LYS A 175 8.83 -10.83 -8.95
N ASP A 176 9.97 -10.95 -9.64
CA ASP A 176 10.31 -10.13 -10.79
C ASP A 176 10.23 -8.61 -10.52
N ASN A 177 10.49 -8.19 -9.27
CA ASN A 177 10.53 -6.78 -8.91
C ASN A 177 11.93 -6.20 -9.16
N PHE A 178 11.99 -4.92 -9.50
CA PHE A 178 13.22 -4.22 -9.86
C PHE A 178 13.41 -2.99 -9.00
N TYR A 179 14.64 -2.72 -8.59
CA TYR A 179 14.98 -1.47 -7.92
C TYR A 179 16.36 -0.99 -8.33
N VAL A 180 16.54 0.32 -8.26
CA VAL A 180 17.87 0.90 -8.44
C VAL A 180 18.59 0.83 -7.10
N LYS A 181 19.67 0.03 -7.06
CA LYS A 181 20.55 -0.02 -5.90
C LYS A 181 21.30 1.33 -5.82
N GLY A 182 20.77 2.21 -4.99
CA GLY A 182 21.33 3.54 -4.77
C GLY A 182 22.49 3.54 -3.77
N ASN A 183 22.87 4.72 -3.30
CA ASN A 183 23.86 4.91 -2.25
C ASN A 183 23.37 4.53 -0.84
N TYR A 184 22.31 3.78 -0.75
CA TYR A 184 21.79 3.24 0.50
C TYR A 184 22.60 2.00 0.83
N GLY A 185 23.57 2.15 1.71
CA GLY A 185 24.40 1.01 2.13
C GLY A 185 23.54 -0.02 2.84
N GLY A 186 23.26 -1.13 2.17
CA GLY A 186 22.66 -2.28 2.80
C GLY A 186 21.15 -2.50 2.62
N VAL A 187 20.41 -1.57 2.03
CA VAL A 187 18.97 -1.78 1.78
C VAL A 187 18.78 -2.81 0.67
N ASP A 188 18.24 -3.96 1.04
CA ASP A 188 17.84 -5.03 0.13
C ASP A 188 16.43 -4.77 -0.46
N GLY A 189 15.96 -5.66 -1.33
CA GLY A 189 14.62 -5.54 -1.92
C GLY A 189 13.50 -5.61 -0.86
N VAL A 190 13.73 -6.37 0.21
CA VAL A 190 12.81 -6.53 1.35
C VAL A 190 13.54 -6.18 2.63
N GLY A 191 12.93 -5.40 3.50
CA GLY A 191 13.54 -4.97 4.76
C GLY A 191 13.44 -6.03 5.85
N TYR A 192 12.27 -6.66 5.96
CA TYR A 192 11.99 -7.73 6.93
C TYR A 192 11.27 -8.89 6.24
N GLU A 193 11.69 -10.13 6.52
CA GLU A 193 11.09 -11.39 6.06
C GLU A 193 10.66 -12.28 7.23
#